data_3f7e678acb8e659a6a0f5b18acadeba2
#
_entry.id   3f7e678acb8e659a6a0f5b18acadeba2
#
_cell.length_a   1.000
_cell.length_b   1.000
_cell.length_c   1.000
_cell.angle_alpha   90.00
_cell.angle_beta   90.00
_cell.angle_gamma   90.00
#
_symmetry.space_group_name_H-M   'P 1'
#
loop_
_entity.id
_entity.type
_entity.pdbx_description
1 polymer ?
#
loop_
_entity_poly.entity_id
_entity_poly.type
_entity_poly.pdbx_seq_one_letter_code
_entity_poly.pdbx_strand_id
1 'polypeptide(L)'
;QNTPKVESLFQTSQPFMERKGAVVLYATSWCGYCQKTREFLMRQGTTYIEYDIEKSPEGRMQHRALNRPGVPVLNVRGTIIHGFDEKAILAALK
;
A
#
# COMPACT_ATOMS: atom_id res chain seq x y z
N GLN A 1 -2.21 11.12 10.05
CA GLN A 1 -1.95 10.57 9.51
C GLN A 1 -2.81 9.53 9.27
N ASN A 2 -3.63 9.43 9.58
CA ASN A 2 -4.53 8.47 9.42
C ASN A 2 -5.55 8.67 8.40
N THR A 3 -5.54 9.79 7.72
CA THR A 3 -6.50 10.09 6.70
C THR A 3 -6.63 9.03 5.65
N PRO A 4 -5.54 8.48 5.12
CA PRO A 4 -5.69 7.43 4.10
C PRO A 4 -6.41 6.21 4.64
N LYS A 5 -6.19 5.89 5.89
CA LYS A 5 -6.88 4.76 6.43
C LYS A 5 -8.34 4.99 6.60
N VAL A 6 -8.70 6.20 6.98
CA VAL A 6 -10.09 6.53 7.12
C VAL A 6 -10.79 6.43 5.78
N GLU A 7 -10.16 6.93 4.75
CA GLU A 7 -10.74 6.83 3.43
C GLU A 7 -10.91 5.40 3.00
N SER A 8 -9.95 4.59 3.33
CA SER A 8 -10.03 3.19 2.99
C SER A 8 -11.26 2.54 3.60
N LEU A 9 -11.58 2.90 4.82
CA LEU A 9 -12.74 2.33 5.46
C LEU A 9 -14.02 2.73 4.77
N PHE A 10 -14.13 3.97 4.36
CA PHE A 10 -15.33 4.40 3.70
C PHE A 10 -15.50 3.78 2.34
N GLN A 11 -14.43 3.31 1.76
CA GLN A 11 -14.49 2.83 0.42
C GLN A 11 -14.46 1.33 0.31
N THR A 12 -14.72 0.66 1.40
CA THR A 12 -14.69 -0.79 1.36
C THR A 12 -15.75 -1.38 0.47
N SER A 13 -16.80 -0.64 0.19
CA SER A 13 -17.82 -1.15 -0.68
C SER A 13 -17.41 -1.15 -2.14
N GLN A 14 -16.33 -0.48 -2.50
CA GLN A 14 -15.92 -0.39 -3.87
C GLN A 14 -14.88 -1.44 -4.19
N PRO A 15 -14.98 -2.05 -5.35
CA PRO A 15 -13.95 -2.98 -5.75
C PRO A 15 -12.61 -2.28 -5.80
N PHE A 16 -11.61 -2.95 -5.29
CA PHE A 16 -10.27 -2.39 -5.27
C PHE A 16 -9.81 -1.96 -6.65
N MET A 17 -10.17 -2.73 -7.65
CA MET A 17 -9.72 -2.44 -8.99
C MET A 17 -10.29 -1.20 -9.58
N GLU A 18 -11.37 -0.69 -9.03
CA GLU A 18 -11.92 0.56 -9.54
C GLU A 18 -11.09 1.75 -9.15
N ARG A 19 -10.10 1.55 -8.30
CA ARG A 19 -9.27 2.64 -7.84
C ARG A 19 -7.99 2.68 -8.64
N LYS A 20 -8.11 2.77 -9.93
CA LYS A 20 -7.00 2.84 -10.77
C LYS A 20 -6.10 3.95 -10.41
N GLY A 21 -5.34 4.42 -10.22
CA GLY A 21 -4.55 5.54 -9.79
C GLY A 21 -4.21 5.49 -8.31
N ALA A 22 -4.80 4.56 -7.57
CA ALA A 22 -4.53 4.49 -6.16
C ALA A 22 -3.18 3.87 -5.89
N VAL A 23 -2.59 4.28 -4.77
CA VAL A 23 -1.37 3.68 -4.26
C VAL A 23 -1.77 2.94 -3.01
N VAL A 24 -1.44 1.66 -2.94
CA VAL A 24 -1.81 0.83 -1.81
C VAL A 24 -0.57 0.21 -1.22
N LEU A 25 -0.46 0.28 0.09
CA LEU A 25 0.68 -0.28 0.80
C LEU A 25 0.18 -1.39 1.72
N TYR A 26 0.75 -2.58 1.58
CA TYR A 26 0.48 -3.69 2.48
C TYR A 26 1.67 -3.82 3.41
N ALA A 27 1.41 -3.71 4.71
CA ALA A 27 2.48 -3.53 5.67
C ALA A 27 2.12 -4.14 7.02
N THR A 28 3.07 -4.08 7.94
CA THR A 28 2.83 -4.43 9.33
C THR A 28 3.37 -3.30 10.19
N SER A 29 2.93 -3.27 11.44
CA SER A 29 3.32 -2.16 12.31
C SER A 29 4.78 -2.24 12.75
N TRP A 30 5.35 -3.44 12.75
CA TRP A 30 6.70 -3.65 13.28
C TRP A 30 7.79 -3.62 12.20
N CYS A 31 7.41 -3.49 10.97
CA CYS A 31 8.35 -3.66 9.87
C CYS A 31 9.12 -2.37 9.59
N GLY A 32 10.44 -2.41 9.71
CA GLY A 32 11.27 -1.24 9.49
C GLY A 32 11.23 -0.71 8.07
N TYR A 33 11.22 -1.61 7.09
CA TYR A 33 11.14 -1.17 5.70
C TYR A 33 9.75 -0.65 5.36
N CYS A 34 8.73 -1.11 6.07
CA CYS A 34 7.40 -0.53 5.91
C CYS A 34 7.40 0.92 6.39
N GLN A 35 8.09 1.18 7.49
CA GLN A 35 8.22 2.53 8.01
C GLN A 35 8.94 3.43 7.01
N LYS A 36 10.01 2.93 6.43
CA LYS A 36 10.73 3.70 5.42
C LYS A 36 9.86 4.00 4.22
N THR A 37 9.03 3.05 3.84
CA THR A 37 8.11 3.23 2.73
C THR A 37 7.09 4.31 3.04
N ARG A 38 6.52 4.29 4.24
CA ARG A 38 5.57 5.33 4.63
C ARG A 38 6.20 6.70 4.57
N GLU A 39 7.41 6.82 5.09
CA GLU A 39 8.09 8.10 5.09
C GLU A 39 8.39 8.58 3.69
N PHE A 40 8.78 7.66 2.84
CA PHE A 40 9.09 8.01 1.46
C PHE A 40 7.83 8.50 0.73
N LEU A 41 6.73 7.80 0.89
CA LEU A 41 5.49 8.22 0.24
C LEU A 41 5.03 9.58 0.75
N MET A 42 5.22 9.83 2.05
CA MET A 42 4.89 11.14 2.61
C MET A 42 5.76 12.23 2.02
N ARG A 43 7.06 11.97 1.88
CA ARG A 43 7.94 12.98 1.29
C ARG A 43 7.58 13.27 -0.16
N GLN A 44 7.06 12.28 -0.86
CA GLN A 44 6.64 12.47 -2.23
C GLN A 44 5.28 13.16 -2.33
N GLY A 45 4.63 13.42 -1.22
CA GLY A 45 3.31 14.02 -1.24
C GLY A 45 2.24 13.10 -1.80
N THR A 46 2.48 11.81 -1.73
CA THR A 46 1.59 10.82 -2.32
C THR A 46 0.56 10.35 -1.30
N THR A 47 -0.70 10.46 -1.66
CA THR A 47 -1.78 9.89 -0.87
C THR A 47 -1.84 8.39 -1.13
N TYR A 48 -1.98 7.61 -0.09
CA TYR A 48 -2.02 6.17 -0.27
C TYR A 48 -2.94 5.52 0.75
N ILE A 49 -3.33 4.30 0.46
CA ILE A 49 -4.16 3.50 1.33
C ILE A 49 -3.25 2.44 1.94
N GLU A 50 -3.33 2.27 3.24
CA GLU A 50 -2.49 1.28 3.90
C GLU A 50 -3.34 0.20 4.53
N TYR A 51 -2.95 -1.05 4.31
CA TYR A 51 -3.54 -2.19 5.00
C TYR A 51 -2.48 -2.83 5.87
N ASP A 52 -2.82 -3.02 7.15
CA ASP A 52 -2.00 -3.80 8.06
C ASP A 52 -2.46 -5.24 7.89
N ILE A 53 -1.62 -6.06 7.27
CA ILE A 53 -2.05 -7.40 6.90
C ILE A 53 -2.21 -8.31 8.11
N GLU A 54 -1.73 -7.88 9.26
CA GLU A 54 -1.94 -8.66 10.47
C GLU A 54 -3.26 -8.33 11.14
N LYS A 55 -3.79 -7.13 10.89
CA LYS A 55 -5.00 -6.69 11.55
C LYS A 55 -6.20 -6.62 10.62
N SER A 56 -5.98 -6.50 9.34
CA SER A 56 -7.06 -6.34 8.38
C SER A 56 -7.25 -7.63 7.59
N PRO A 57 -8.37 -8.31 7.77
CA PRO A 57 -8.63 -9.51 6.96
C PRO A 57 -8.68 -9.20 5.47
N GLU A 58 -9.23 -8.05 5.13
CA GLU A 58 -9.28 -7.65 3.73
C GLU A 58 -7.88 -7.42 3.18
N GLY A 59 -7.05 -6.71 3.94
CA GLY A 59 -5.69 -6.46 3.50
C GLY A 59 -4.90 -7.75 3.36
N ARG A 60 -5.10 -8.67 4.29
CA ARG A 60 -4.41 -9.95 4.23
C ARG A 60 -4.82 -10.73 2.98
N MET A 61 -6.11 -10.68 2.67
CA MET A 61 -6.61 -11.38 1.50
C MET A 61 -6.03 -10.80 0.22
N GLN A 62 -6.03 -9.48 0.12
CA GLN A 62 -5.48 -8.80 -1.05
C GLN A 62 -3.99 -9.06 -1.19
N HIS A 63 -3.27 -9.00 -0.08
CA HIS A 63 -1.83 -9.24 -0.09
C HIS A 63 -1.53 -10.65 -0.57
N ARG A 64 -2.30 -11.61 -0.09
CA ARG A 64 -2.10 -12.99 -0.48
C ARG A 64 -2.35 -13.18 -1.98
N ALA A 65 -3.34 -12.48 -2.50
CA ALA A 65 -3.68 -12.59 -3.91
C ALA A 65 -2.58 -12.06 -4.82
N LEU A 66 -1.75 -11.16 -4.31
CA LEU A 66 -0.66 -10.62 -5.10
C LEU A 66 0.50 -11.58 -5.24
N ASN A 67 0.51 -12.63 -4.43
CA ASN A 67 1.53 -13.67 -4.54
C ASN A 67 2.94 -13.14 -4.30
N ARG A 68 3.07 -12.14 -3.45
CA ARG A 68 4.37 -11.58 -3.06
C ARG A 68 4.49 -11.70 -1.57
N PRO A 69 5.22 -12.69 -1.07
CA PRO A 69 5.34 -12.88 0.37
C PRO A 69 6.10 -11.74 1.02
N GLY A 70 5.80 -11.50 2.28
CA GLY A 70 6.54 -10.50 3.04
C GLY A 70 5.94 -9.12 2.91
N VAL A 71 6.56 -8.18 3.59
CA VAL A 71 6.16 -6.77 3.58
C VAL A 71 7.41 -5.91 3.52
N PRO A 72 7.33 -4.70 3.01
CA PRO A 72 6.16 -4.08 2.40
C PRO A 72 5.93 -4.58 0.98
N VAL A 73 4.69 -4.54 0.56
CA VAL A 73 4.34 -4.76 -0.84
C VAL A 73 3.46 -3.58 -1.22
N LEU A 74 3.71 -3.01 -2.38
CA LEU A 74 2.92 -1.87 -2.86
C LEU A 74 2.24 -2.20 -4.17
N ASN A 75 1.08 -1.63 -4.32
CA ASN A 75 0.44 -1.58 -5.63
C ASN A 75 0.39 -0.10 -6.00
N VAL A 76 1.27 0.33 -6.89
CA VAL A 76 1.34 1.72 -7.28
C VAL A 76 0.69 1.84 -8.64
N ARG A 77 -0.57 2.23 -8.61
CA ARG A 77 -1.33 2.45 -9.84
C ARG A 77 -1.30 1.25 -10.76
N GLY A 78 -1.33 0.06 -10.17
CA GLY A 78 -1.33 -1.18 -10.93
C GLY A 78 0.02 -1.87 -11.01
N THR A 79 1.09 -1.20 -10.66
CA THR A 79 2.42 -1.81 -10.66
C THR A 79 2.71 -2.37 -9.28
N ILE A 80 3.02 -3.65 -9.20
CA ILE A 80 3.29 -4.30 -7.92
C ILE A 80 4.78 -4.22 -7.64
N ILE A 81 5.10 -3.69 -6.46
CA ILE A 81 6.49 -3.54 -6.04
C ILE A 81 6.68 -4.30 -4.74
N HIS A 82 7.67 -5.15 -4.71
CA HIS A 82 7.96 -6.00 -3.57
C HIS A 82 9.16 -5.44 -2.83
N GLY A 83 8.95 -5.00 -1.62
CA GLY A 83 10.01 -4.41 -0.82
C GLY A 83 10.08 -2.90 -1.00
N PHE A 84 10.98 -2.27 -0.27
CA PHE A 84 11.17 -0.83 -0.35
C PHE A 84 12.18 -0.53 -1.45
N ASP A 85 11.70 0.01 -2.55
CA ASP A 85 12.53 0.29 -3.72
C ASP A 85 12.15 1.67 -4.25
N GLU A 86 12.92 2.67 -3.88
CA GLU A 86 12.60 4.06 -4.21
C GLU A 86 12.51 4.28 -5.71
N LYS A 87 13.44 3.71 -6.46
CA LYS A 87 13.44 3.91 -7.90
C LYS A 87 12.20 3.33 -8.54
N ALA A 88 11.83 2.13 -8.11
CA ALA A 88 10.66 1.48 -8.68
C ALA A 88 9.38 2.25 -8.33
N ILE A 89 9.31 2.75 -7.09
CA ILE A 89 8.14 3.51 -6.67
C ILE A 89 8.04 4.79 -7.48
N LEU A 90 9.14 5.51 -7.62
CA LEU A 90 9.12 6.75 -8.39
C LEU A 90 8.73 6.51 -9.83
N ALA A 91 9.25 5.46 -10.43
CA ALA A 91 8.91 5.15 -11.81
C ALA A 91 7.42 4.85 -11.95
N ALA A 92 6.86 4.14 -10.99
CA ALA A 92 5.46 3.77 -11.05
C ALA A 92 4.53 4.95 -10.77
N LEU A 93 5.03 5.97 -10.07
CA LEU A 93 4.23 7.15 -9.77
C LEU A 93 4.13 8.12 -10.95
N LYS A 94 4.97 7.98 -11.93
CA LYS A 94 4.97 8.90 -13.05
C LYS A 94 3.77 8.77 -13.99
#